data_9015b2ec612ba4e6c579057f90350e39
#
_entry.id   9015b2ec612ba4e6c579057f90350e39
#
_cell.length_a   1.000
_cell.length_b   1.000
_cell.length_c   1.000
_cell.angle_alpha   90.00
_cell.angle_beta   90.00
_cell.angle_gamma   90.00
#
_symmetry.space_group_name_H-M   'P 1'
#
loop_
_entity.id
_entity.type
_entity.pdbx_description
1 polymer ?
#
loop_
_entity_poly.entity_id
_entity_poly.type
_entity_poly.pdbx_seq_one_letter_code
_entity_poly.pdbx_strand_id
1 'polypeptide(L)'
;MSEIKIGIIGWGSLLWDPRDLKISKTKIGNCSQDIWHGGPYLPIEFARVSNDGRLTLVIDEGINTDIQSSKSQTWIAESLLSSVEDARFDLSIREGGEGVPTGHVGITSRNESGINMLIKEWLDGPENTEKFTDLIWTNLEPQSNEPGEKWEYGDRCKYIQSNMENKKLIEYIKKTPPTVRTPIRDYAEKEFGWKQDESYIWDRIAKTIYFPKS
;
A
#
# COMPACT_ATOMS: atom_id res chain seq x y z
N MET A 1 -11.25 -14.04 26.49
CA MET A 1 -10.13 -13.75 25.56
C MET A 1 -10.72 -12.87 24.49
N SER A 2 -10.15 -11.71 24.24
CA SER A 2 -10.56 -10.86 23.12
C SER A 2 -10.31 -11.61 21.81
N GLU A 3 -11.23 -11.50 20.88
CA GLU A 3 -11.08 -12.05 19.53
C GLU A 3 -9.88 -11.39 18.84
N ILE A 4 -9.01 -12.17 18.22
CA ILE A 4 -7.88 -11.65 17.46
C ILE A 4 -8.42 -11.10 16.14
N LYS A 5 -8.18 -9.83 15.87
CA LYS A 5 -8.55 -9.15 14.62
C LYS A 5 -7.32 -8.55 13.99
N ILE A 6 -6.99 -9.01 12.81
CA ILE A 6 -5.77 -8.63 12.10
C ILE A 6 -6.14 -7.71 10.95
N GLY A 7 -5.55 -6.51 10.93
CA GLY A 7 -5.65 -5.58 9.82
C GLY A 7 -4.46 -5.72 8.85
N ILE A 8 -4.75 -5.70 7.55
CA ILE A 8 -3.74 -5.67 6.50
C ILE A 8 -3.69 -4.25 5.95
N ILE A 9 -2.57 -3.56 6.17
CA ILE A 9 -2.36 -2.22 5.62
C ILE A 9 -1.97 -2.36 4.15
N GLY A 10 -2.71 -1.68 3.27
CA GLY A 10 -2.52 -1.71 1.83
C GLY A 10 -2.39 -0.32 1.21
N TRP A 11 -1.65 -0.29 0.13
CA TRP A 11 -1.53 0.82 -0.82
C TRP A 11 -1.17 0.26 -2.20
N GLY A 12 -1.31 1.01 -3.24
CA GLY A 12 -0.98 0.53 -4.58
C GLY A 12 -1.81 -0.68 -5.00
N SER A 13 -1.19 -1.62 -5.71
CA SER A 13 -1.90 -2.75 -6.35
C SER A 13 -2.62 -3.68 -5.38
N LEU A 14 -2.24 -3.71 -4.12
CA LEU A 14 -2.95 -4.51 -3.13
C LEU A 14 -4.44 -4.13 -3.03
N LEU A 15 -4.76 -2.87 -3.30
CA LEU A 15 -6.13 -2.36 -3.20
C LEU A 15 -7.03 -2.81 -4.35
N TRP A 16 -6.53 -2.90 -5.58
CA TRP A 16 -7.33 -3.26 -6.77
C TRP A 16 -7.05 -4.64 -7.32
N ASP A 17 -5.98 -5.28 -6.86
CA ASP A 17 -5.59 -6.65 -7.23
C ASP A 17 -5.08 -7.42 -6.00
N PRO A 18 -5.94 -7.66 -4.99
CA PRO A 18 -5.55 -8.44 -3.81
C PRO A 18 -5.36 -9.93 -4.12
N ARG A 19 -5.70 -10.39 -5.32
CA ARG A 19 -5.65 -11.81 -5.76
C ARG A 19 -6.47 -12.71 -4.81
N ASP A 20 -5.80 -13.73 -4.27
CA ASP A 20 -6.41 -14.73 -3.37
C ASP A 20 -6.29 -14.37 -1.88
N LEU A 21 -5.86 -13.13 -1.57
CA LEU A 21 -5.71 -12.67 -0.20
C LEU A 21 -7.02 -12.81 0.58
N LYS A 22 -6.94 -13.40 1.76
CA LYS A 22 -8.09 -13.70 2.62
C LYS A 22 -8.49 -12.45 3.42
N ILE A 23 -9.21 -11.55 2.78
CA ILE A 23 -9.72 -10.30 3.38
C ILE A 23 -11.24 -10.23 3.37
N SER A 24 -11.78 -9.43 4.28
CA SER A 24 -13.20 -9.15 4.40
C SER A 24 -13.77 -8.56 3.11
N LYS A 25 -15.00 -8.94 2.81
CA LYS A 25 -15.72 -8.51 1.61
C LYS A 25 -17.09 -7.95 1.96
N THR A 26 -17.53 -6.97 1.20
CA THR A 26 -18.91 -6.47 1.25
C THR A 26 -19.66 -6.84 -0.02
N LYS A 27 -20.98 -6.80 0.07
CA LYS A 27 -21.85 -6.93 -1.11
C LYS A 27 -22.31 -5.54 -1.55
N ILE A 28 -22.04 -5.19 -2.81
CA ILE A 28 -22.62 -4.03 -3.46
C ILE A 28 -23.48 -4.56 -4.61
N GLY A 29 -24.80 -4.47 -4.44
CA GLY A 29 -25.75 -5.16 -5.33
C GLY A 29 -25.55 -6.68 -5.27
N ASN A 30 -25.29 -7.32 -6.41
CA ASN A 30 -25.05 -8.76 -6.53
C ASN A 30 -23.55 -9.14 -6.52
N CYS A 31 -22.65 -8.16 -6.42
CA CYS A 31 -21.21 -8.37 -6.48
C CYS A 31 -20.58 -8.35 -5.08
N SER A 32 -19.70 -9.32 -4.81
CA SER A 32 -18.84 -9.29 -3.62
C SER A 32 -17.60 -8.47 -3.94
N GLN A 33 -17.25 -7.52 -3.07
CA GLN A 33 -16.12 -6.62 -3.25
C GLN A 33 -15.27 -6.57 -1.98
N ASP A 34 -13.96 -6.43 -2.15
CA ASP A 34 -13.03 -6.26 -1.05
C ASP A 34 -13.27 -4.90 -0.38
N ILE A 35 -13.25 -4.85 0.95
CA ILE A 35 -13.48 -3.63 1.72
C ILE A 35 -12.15 -3.11 2.25
N TRP A 36 -11.89 -1.84 1.95
CA TRP A 36 -10.74 -1.12 2.47
C TRP A 36 -11.20 0.13 3.22
N HIS A 37 -10.78 0.26 4.47
CA HIS A 37 -11.04 1.40 5.34
C HIS A 37 -9.81 2.29 5.44
N GLY A 38 -9.99 3.56 5.84
CA GLY A 38 -8.89 4.48 6.03
C GLY A 38 -7.91 3.98 7.11
N GLY A 39 -6.65 3.91 6.75
CA GLY A 39 -5.52 3.46 7.58
C GLY A 39 -4.61 4.61 8.03
N PRO A 40 -3.44 4.29 8.59
CA PRO A 40 -2.45 5.28 9.00
C PRO A 40 -1.90 6.09 7.82
N TYR A 41 -1.38 7.27 8.11
CA TYR A 41 -0.62 8.07 7.15
C TYR A 41 0.84 7.64 7.19
N LEU A 42 1.35 7.10 6.08
CA LEU A 42 2.70 6.56 5.96
C LEU A 42 3.50 7.27 4.85
N PRO A 43 4.84 7.32 4.96
CA PRO A 43 5.70 7.84 3.91
C PRO A 43 5.78 6.86 2.74
N ILE A 44 4.76 6.87 1.90
CA ILE A 44 4.65 6.01 0.72
C ILE A 44 5.14 6.77 -0.51
N GLU A 45 5.99 6.13 -1.32
CA GLU A 45 6.48 6.69 -2.58
C GLU A 45 6.66 5.61 -3.65
N PHE A 46 6.61 6.03 -4.90
CA PHE A 46 7.02 5.24 -6.05
C PHE A 46 8.55 5.11 -6.07
N ALA A 47 9.04 4.07 -5.44
CA ALA A 47 10.47 3.92 -5.15
C ALA A 47 11.03 2.51 -5.40
N ARG A 48 10.25 1.59 -5.94
CA ARG A 48 10.71 0.23 -6.23
C ARG A 48 10.37 -0.19 -7.65
N VAL A 49 11.36 -0.61 -8.39
CA VAL A 49 11.15 -1.21 -9.71
C VAL A 49 10.84 -2.70 -9.54
N SER A 50 9.68 -3.13 -10.03
CA SER A 50 9.25 -4.52 -10.05
C SER A 50 9.84 -5.28 -11.24
N ASN A 51 9.78 -6.61 -11.21
CA ASN A 51 10.33 -7.48 -12.27
C ASN A 51 9.75 -7.21 -13.68
N ASP A 52 8.57 -6.61 -13.75
CA ASP A 52 7.92 -6.25 -15.02
C ASP A 52 8.12 -4.77 -15.40
N GLY A 53 9.05 -4.08 -14.75
CA GLY A 53 9.44 -2.71 -15.06
C GLY A 53 8.46 -1.64 -14.56
N ARG A 54 7.52 -1.96 -13.68
CA ARG A 54 6.69 -0.93 -13.02
C ARG A 54 7.47 -0.29 -11.89
N LEU A 55 7.36 1.02 -11.79
CA LEU A 55 7.75 1.74 -10.58
C LEU A 55 6.58 1.64 -9.59
N THR A 56 6.78 0.93 -8.49
CA THR A 56 5.75 0.59 -7.51
C THR A 56 5.91 1.33 -6.20
N LEU A 57 4.81 1.46 -5.47
CA LEU A 57 4.74 2.12 -4.18
C LEU A 57 5.32 1.24 -3.07
N VAL A 58 6.21 1.80 -2.30
CA VAL A 58 6.76 1.20 -1.06
C VAL A 58 6.83 2.25 0.03
N ILE A 59 7.05 1.82 1.27
CA ILE A 59 7.44 2.72 2.35
C ILE A 59 8.85 3.22 2.05
N ASP A 60 9.04 4.55 2.05
CA ASP A 60 10.33 5.20 1.82
C ASP A 60 10.59 6.25 2.90
N GLU A 61 11.27 5.84 3.97
CA GLU A 61 11.66 6.72 5.07
C GLU A 61 12.76 7.72 4.67
N GLY A 62 13.42 7.51 3.53
CA GLY A 62 14.46 8.39 3.00
C GLY A 62 13.92 9.60 2.24
N ILE A 63 12.63 9.67 1.97
CA ILE A 63 12.01 10.90 1.47
C ILE A 63 12.15 11.96 2.55
N ASN A 64 12.80 13.04 2.17
CA ASN A 64 13.19 14.15 3.04
C ASN A 64 12.05 14.54 3.98
N THR A 65 12.19 14.21 5.25
CA THR A 65 11.14 14.24 6.29
C THR A 65 10.74 15.66 6.70
N ASP A 66 11.35 16.68 6.13
CA ASP A 66 10.97 18.09 6.36
C ASP A 66 9.59 18.45 5.80
N ILE A 67 8.98 17.53 5.05
CA ILE A 67 7.63 17.71 4.52
C ILE A 67 6.68 16.77 5.26
N GLN A 68 6.10 17.25 6.33
CA GLN A 68 4.93 16.62 6.96
C GLN A 68 3.77 16.39 5.97
N SER A 69 3.86 16.99 4.77
CA SER A 69 2.97 16.85 3.62
C SER A 69 3.23 15.61 2.75
N SER A 70 4.28 14.84 2.99
CA SER A 70 4.65 13.68 2.16
C SER A 70 4.07 12.35 2.64
N LYS A 71 3.27 12.34 3.72
CA LYS A 71 2.59 11.12 4.17
C LYS A 71 1.29 10.93 3.41
N SER A 72 1.17 9.78 2.78
CA SER A 72 -0.04 9.36 2.07
C SER A 72 -0.94 8.53 2.97
N GLN A 73 -2.25 8.71 2.84
CA GLN A 73 -3.21 7.85 3.51
C GLN A 73 -3.11 6.44 2.95
N THR A 74 -2.94 5.46 3.82
CA THR A 74 -3.04 4.04 3.50
C THR A 74 -4.45 3.53 3.77
N TRP A 75 -4.68 2.25 3.47
CA TRP A 75 -5.97 1.61 3.63
C TRP A 75 -5.81 0.30 4.40
N ILE A 76 -6.84 -0.11 5.12
CA ILE A 76 -6.82 -1.35 5.89
C ILE A 76 -7.98 -2.23 5.47
N ALA A 77 -7.69 -3.51 5.22
CA ALA A 77 -8.67 -4.58 5.15
C ALA A 77 -8.52 -5.51 6.35
N GLU A 78 -9.64 -6.03 6.85
CA GLU A 78 -9.62 -7.05 7.90
C GLU A 78 -9.28 -8.40 7.27
N SER A 79 -8.28 -9.10 7.84
CA SER A 79 -7.97 -10.47 7.48
C SER A 79 -9.05 -11.42 7.97
N LEU A 80 -9.41 -12.42 7.16
CA LEU A 80 -10.29 -13.51 7.55
C LEU A 80 -9.57 -14.62 8.33
N LEU A 81 -8.25 -14.48 8.50
CA LEU A 81 -7.41 -15.42 9.24
C LEU A 81 -7.29 -14.96 10.70
N SER A 82 -7.32 -15.92 11.61
CA SER A 82 -7.30 -15.67 13.05
C SER A 82 -5.90 -15.77 13.68
N SER A 83 -4.89 -16.07 12.87
CA SER A 83 -3.49 -16.15 13.28
C SER A 83 -2.67 -15.11 12.52
N VAL A 84 -1.83 -14.38 13.23
CA VAL A 84 -0.93 -13.37 12.63
C VAL A 84 0.06 -14.03 11.67
N GLU A 85 0.56 -15.20 12.02
CA GLU A 85 1.48 -15.98 11.19
C GLU A 85 0.83 -16.37 9.87
N ASP A 86 -0.41 -16.87 9.91
CA ASP A 86 -1.15 -17.28 8.71
C ASP A 86 -1.47 -16.06 7.83
N ALA A 87 -1.85 -14.93 8.43
CA ALA A 87 -2.12 -13.69 7.70
C ALA A 87 -0.84 -13.11 7.05
N ARG A 88 0.31 -13.18 7.74
CA ARG A 88 1.61 -12.80 7.17
C ARG A 88 2.02 -13.72 6.02
N PHE A 89 1.78 -15.02 6.17
CA PHE A 89 2.04 -16.00 5.12
C PHE A 89 1.20 -15.71 3.87
N ASP A 90 -0.11 -15.48 4.05
CA ASP A 90 -1.04 -15.15 2.98
C ASP A 90 -0.63 -13.87 2.23
N LEU A 91 -0.27 -12.80 2.96
CA LEU A 91 0.24 -11.57 2.37
C LEU A 91 1.58 -11.79 1.64
N SER A 92 2.48 -12.60 2.19
CA SER A 92 3.75 -12.93 1.54
C SER A 92 3.55 -13.65 0.21
N ILE A 93 2.63 -14.63 0.13
CA ILE A 93 2.27 -15.30 -1.12
C ILE A 93 1.76 -14.29 -2.14
N ARG A 94 0.86 -13.40 -1.72
CA ARG A 94 0.32 -12.36 -2.60
C ARG A 94 1.42 -11.48 -3.18
N GLU A 95 2.46 -11.15 -2.44
CA GLU A 95 3.61 -10.34 -2.87
C GLU A 95 4.66 -11.13 -3.69
N GLY A 96 4.41 -12.40 -3.98
CA GLY A 96 5.30 -13.26 -4.76
C GLY A 96 6.41 -13.92 -3.93
N GLY A 97 6.28 -13.89 -2.60
CA GLY A 97 7.11 -14.70 -1.71
C GLY A 97 6.80 -16.19 -1.87
N GLU A 98 7.80 -17.04 -1.67
CA GLU A 98 7.63 -18.51 -1.71
C GLU A 98 6.94 -19.07 -0.45
N GLY A 99 6.05 -18.28 0.16
CA GLY A 99 5.30 -18.69 1.36
C GLY A 99 6.08 -18.66 2.66
N VAL A 100 7.29 -18.13 2.66
CA VAL A 100 8.05 -17.90 3.89
C VAL A 100 7.88 -16.42 4.25
N PRO A 101 7.36 -16.08 5.44
CA PRO A 101 7.25 -14.70 5.89
C PRO A 101 8.65 -14.15 6.25
N THR A 102 9.48 -14.01 5.23
CA THR A 102 10.83 -13.46 5.36
C THR A 102 10.76 -11.99 4.96
N GLY A 103 11.20 -11.09 5.82
CA GLY A 103 11.59 -9.70 5.52
C GLY A 103 10.62 -8.78 4.73
N HIS A 104 9.72 -9.37 3.94
CA HIS A 104 8.81 -8.66 3.05
C HIS A 104 7.46 -8.30 3.68
N VAL A 105 7.17 -8.81 4.88
CA VAL A 105 5.93 -8.51 5.60
C VAL A 105 6.27 -7.99 7.00
N GLY A 106 5.98 -6.71 7.22
CA GLY A 106 6.05 -6.09 8.53
C GLY A 106 4.90 -6.54 9.42
N ILE A 107 5.09 -6.42 10.71
CA ILE A 107 4.09 -6.66 11.74
C ILE A 107 4.21 -5.57 12.80
N THR A 108 3.10 -5.15 13.38
CA THR A 108 3.14 -4.34 14.60
C THR A 108 3.97 -5.06 15.63
N SER A 109 5.15 -4.50 15.90
CA SER A 109 6.03 -5.00 16.95
C SER A 109 6.06 -4.01 18.10
N ARG A 110 6.47 -4.49 19.27
CA ARG A 110 6.68 -3.62 20.44
C ARG A 110 7.94 -2.73 20.29
N ASN A 111 8.69 -2.86 19.20
CA ASN A 111 9.85 -2.02 18.91
C ASN A 111 9.40 -0.70 18.31
N GLU A 112 9.61 0.39 19.03
CA GLU A 112 8.99 1.69 18.87
C GLU A 112 9.89 2.66 18.12
N SER A 113 10.28 2.36 16.88
CA SER A 113 11.06 3.29 16.07
C SER A 113 10.56 3.34 14.62
N GLY A 114 10.75 4.50 13.98
CA GLY A 114 10.43 4.69 12.57
C GLY A 114 8.97 4.44 12.24
N ILE A 115 8.74 3.67 11.19
CA ILE A 115 7.41 3.36 10.67
C ILE A 115 6.52 2.61 11.67
N ASN A 116 7.11 1.74 12.48
CA ASN A 116 6.38 0.97 13.48
C ASN A 116 5.70 1.88 14.51
N MET A 117 6.33 3.00 14.88
CA MET A 117 5.77 3.97 15.79
C MET A 117 4.51 4.62 15.20
N LEU A 118 4.54 5.02 13.93
CA LEU A 118 3.39 5.64 13.26
C LEU A 118 2.20 4.67 13.17
N ILE A 119 2.48 3.41 12.86
CA ILE A 119 1.46 2.36 12.77
C ILE A 119 0.89 2.06 14.15
N LYS A 120 1.76 1.97 15.17
CA LYS A 120 1.34 1.74 16.56
C LYS A 120 0.51 2.89 17.10
N GLU A 121 0.92 4.14 16.92
CA GLU A 121 0.16 5.31 17.33
C GLU A 121 -1.25 5.32 16.72
N TRP A 122 -1.35 4.92 15.44
CA TRP A 122 -2.65 4.79 14.79
C TRP A 122 -3.48 3.65 15.38
N LEU A 123 -2.87 2.48 15.63
CA LEU A 123 -3.54 1.31 16.21
C LEU A 123 -4.03 1.60 17.65
N ASP A 124 -3.23 2.30 18.45
CA ASP A 124 -3.57 2.67 19.84
C ASP A 124 -4.64 3.77 19.91
N GLY A 125 -5.04 4.35 18.78
CA GLY A 125 -6.13 5.31 18.70
C GLY A 125 -7.46 4.69 19.14
N PRO A 126 -8.31 5.45 19.87
CA PRO A 126 -9.54 4.91 20.51
C PRO A 126 -10.53 4.29 19.49
N GLU A 127 -10.51 4.77 18.25
CA GLU A 127 -11.38 4.23 17.19
C GLU A 127 -10.86 2.92 16.59
N ASN A 128 -9.59 2.56 16.80
CA ASN A 128 -8.89 1.48 16.14
C ASN A 128 -8.58 0.31 17.05
N THR A 129 -8.35 0.58 18.33
CA THR A 129 -8.04 -0.44 19.38
C THR A 129 -9.16 -1.46 19.53
N GLU A 130 -10.42 -1.06 19.28
CA GLU A 130 -11.56 -1.99 19.32
C GLU A 130 -11.71 -2.78 18.01
N LYS A 131 -11.06 -2.33 16.91
CA LYS A 131 -11.19 -2.94 15.60
C LYS A 131 -10.13 -3.96 15.30
N PHE A 132 -8.88 -3.71 15.71
CA PHE A 132 -7.74 -4.56 15.39
C PHE A 132 -6.85 -4.79 16.61
N THR A 133 -6.36 -6.03 16.73
CA THR A 133 -5.33 -6.38 17.71
C THR A 133 -3.94 -6.26 17.14
N ASP A 134 -3.80 -6.53 15.84
CA ASP A 134 -2.54 -6.55 15.11
C ASP A 134 -2.68 -5.95 13.73
N LEU A 135 -1.60 -5.36 13.23
CA LEU A 135 -1.51 -4.86 11.85
C LEU A 135 -0.30 -5.49 11.15
N ILE A 136 -0.49 -5.85 9.90
CA ILE A 136 0.58 -6.34 9.01
C ILE A 136 0.59 -5.52 7.72
N TRP A 137 1.75 -5.45 7.06
CA TRP A 137 1.93 -4.71 5.80
C TRP A 137 3.07 -5.26 4.97
N THR A 138 3.09 -4.89 3.70
CA THR A 138 4.22 -5.18 2.81
C THR A 138 5.42 -4.30 3.18
N ASN A 139 6.54 -4.93 3.54
CA ASN A 139 7.77 -4.25 3.95
C ASN A 139 8.88 -4.44 2.90
N LEU A 140 8.58 -4.07 1.65
CA LEU A 140 9.56 -4.04 0.57
C LEU A 140 10.32 -2.71 0.60
N GLU A 141 11.63 -2.77 0.45
CA GLU A 141 12.49 -1.59 0.44
C GLU A 141 12.50 -0.89 -0.92
N PRO A 142 12.80 0.44 -0.96
CA PRO A 142 13.13 1.14 -2.18
C PRO A 142 14.24 0.42 -2.95
N GLN A 143 14.05 0.23 -4.26
CA GLN A 143 15.02 -0.49 -5.09
C GLN A 143 14.95 -0.02 -6.54
N SER A 144 16.13 0.36 -7.09
CA SER A 144 16.33 0.59 -8.52
C SER A 144 16.50 -0.73 -9.29
N ASN A 145 16.65 -0.64 -10.62
CA ASN A 145 17.06 -1.78 -11.44
C ASN A 145 18.51 -2.22 -11.17
N GLU A 146 19.33 -1.33 -10.61
CA GLU A 146 20.74 -1.58 -10.31
C GLU A 146 20.94 -1.76 -8.81
N PRO A 147 21.37 -2.94 -8.38
CA PRO A 147 21.57 -3.21 -6.96
C PRO A 147 22.63 -2.28 -6.32
N GLY A 148 22.31 -1.70 -5.17
CA GLY A 148 23.25 -0.90 -4.40
C GLY A 148 23.34 0.58 -4.78
N GLU A 149 22.64 1.03 -5.79
CA GLU A 149 22.54 2.45 -6.08
C GLU A 149 21.53 3.17 -5.18
N LYS A 150 21.92 4.39 -4.78
CA LYS A 150 21.02 5.29 -4.08
C LYS A 150 19.95 5.79 -5.05
N TRP A 151 18.70 5.50 -4.75
CA TRP A 151 17.56 5.73 -5.61
C TRP A 151 16.83 7.02 -5.21
N GLU A 152 17.32 8.16 -5.73
CA GLU A 152 16.81 9.48 -5.37
C GLU A 152 15.61 9.89 -6.26
N TYR A 153 14.93 10.95 -5.85
CA TYR A 153 13.78 11.49 -6.59
C TYR A 153 14.09 11.77 -8.08
N GLY A 154 15.24 12.40 -8.35
CA GLY A 154 15.66 12.71 -9.73
C GLY A 154 15.85 11.47 -10.61
N ASP A 155 16.33 10.37 -10.04
CA ASP A 155 16.54 9.12 -10.77
C ASP A 155 15.22 8.41 -11.04
N ARG A 156 14.27 8.49 -10.11
CA ARG A 156 12.89 8.01 -10.31
C ARG A 156 12.18 8.78 -11.42
N CYS A 157 12.36 10.11 -11.49
CA CYS A 157 11.85 10.93 -12.59
C CYS A 157 12.45 10.51 -13.95
N LYS A 158 13.78 10.32 -14.01
CA LYS A 158 14.45 9.82 -15.23
C LYS A 158 13.94 8.44 -15.62
N TYR A 159 13.73 7.56 -14.65
CA TYR A 159 13.17 6.24 -14.90
C TYR A 159 11.81 6.31 -15.57
N ILE A 160 10.90 7.14 -15.08
CA ILE A 160 9.58 7.34 -15.69
C ILE A 160 9.73 7.89 -17.12
N GLN A 161 10.59 8.90 -17.32
CA GLN A 161 10.85 9.48 -18.65
C GLN A 161 11.32 8.43 -19.64
N SER A 162 12.22 7.53 -19.22
CA SER A 162 12.77 6.47 -20.07
C SER A 162 11.77 5.32 -20.34
N ASN A 163 10.69 5.26 -19.57
CA ASN A 163 9.69 4.19 -19.63
C ASN A 163 8.27 4.69 -19.93
N MET A 164 8.16 5.84 -20.62
CA MET A 164 6.85 6.49 -20.93
C MET A 164 5.89 5.62 -21.75
N GLU A 165 6.39 4.62 -22.45
CA GLU A 165 5.58 3.69 -23.24
C GLU A 165 5.20 2.40 -22.49
N ASN A 166 5.71 2.23 -21.28
CA ASN A 166 5.38 1.06 -20.46
C ASN A 166 3.93 1.16 -19.94
N LYS A 167 3.02 0.49 -20.61
CA LYS A 167 1.58 0.49 -20.30
C LYS A 167 1.29 0.05 -18.86
N LYS A 168 2.05 -0.91 -18.33
CA LYS A 168 1.86 -1.39 -16.95
C LYS A 168 2.27 -0.34 -15.92
N LEU A 169 3.34 0.42 -16.18
CA LEU A 169 3.75 1.54 -15.34
C LEU A 169 2.68 2.63 -15.31
N ILE A 170 2.23 3.04 -16.50
CA ILE A 170 1.19 4.07 -16.65
C ILE A 170 -0.09 3.64 -15.91
N GLU A 171 -0.55 2.43 -16.16
CA GLU A 171 -1.74 1.87 -15.52
C GLU A 171 -1.62 1.84 -14.00
N TYR A 172 -0.46 1.42 -13.48
CA TYR A 172 -0.22 1.36 -12.03
C TYR A 172 -0.31 2.74 -11.39
N ILE A 173 0.33 3.77 -11.99
CA ILE A 173 0.27 5.15 -11.48
C ILE A 173 -1.17 5.68 -11.54
N LYS A 174 -1.88 5.44 -12.63
CA LYS A 174 -3.26 5.91 -12.83
C LYS A 174 -4.27 5.23 -11.90
N LYS A 175 -4.11 3.93 -11.62
CA LYS A 175 -4.96 3.18 -10.69
C LYS A 175 -4.70 3.50 -9.22
N THR A 176 -3.58 4.12 -8.90
CA THR A 176 -3.28 4.51 -7.51
C THR A 176 -4.33 5.52 -7.01
N PRO A 177 -4.96 5.29 -5.84
CA PRO A 177 -6.00 6.16 -5.31
C PRO A 177 -5.54 7.62 -5.11
N PRO A 178 -6.43 8.61 -5.23
CA PRO A 178 -6.06 10.04 -5.11
C PRO A 178 -5.54 10.41 -3.73
N THR A 179 -5.87 9.61 -2.72
CA THR A 179 -5.39 9.80 -1.34
C THR A 179 -3.92 9.43 -1.18
N VAL A 180 -3.37 8.64 -2.11
CA VAL A 180 -1.94 8.34 -2.17
C VAL A 180 -1.27 9.42 -3.03
N ARG A 181 -1.00 10.56 -2.39
CA ARG A 181 -0.30 11.70 -3.01
C ARG A 181 1.19 11.56 -2.77
N THR A 182 1.96 11.53 -3.84
CA THR A 182 3.43 11.42 -3.79
C THR A 182 4.08 12.36 -4.80
N PRO A 183 5.30 12.87 -4.53
CA PRO A 183 6.05 13.70 -5.47
C PRO A 183 6.19 13.08 -6.87
N ILE A 184 6.44 11.79 -6.96
CA ILE A 184 6.56 11.09 -8.25
C ILE A 184 5.24 11.04 -9.01
N ARG A 185 4.13 10.85 -8.30
CA ARG A 185 2.82 10.90 -8.93
C ARG A 185 2.50 12.29 -9.48
N ASP A 186 2.75 13.33 -8.69
CA ASP A 186 2.53 14.71 -9.09
C ASP A 186 3.40 15.08 -10.31
N TYR A 187 4.64 14.58 -10.35
CA TYR A 187 5.52 14.69 -11.51
C TYR A 187 4.91 14.01 -12.74
N ALA A 188 4.46 12.76 -12.63
CA ALA A 188 3.88 12.01 -13.74
C ALA A 188 2.58 12.65 -14.27
N GLU A 189 1.74 13.18 -13.40
CA GLU A 189 0.53 13.91 -13.78
C GLU A 189 0.86 15.21 -14.50
N LYS A 190 1.82 15.99 -13.98
CA LYS A 190 2.22 17.27 -14.55
C LYS A 190 2.92 17.15 -15.90
N GLU A 191 3.90 16.26 -16.00
CA GLU A 191 4.77 16.18 -17.19
C GLU A 191 4.16 15.32 -18.32
N PHE A 192 3.36 14.30 -17.99
CA PHE A 192 2.82 13.35 -18.97
C PHE A 192 1.29 13.29 -19.01
N GLY A 193 0.60 14.04 -18.15
CA GLY A 193 -0.85 14.01 -18.09
C GLY A 193 -1.42 12.68 -17.60
N TRP A 194 -0.66 11.89 -16.85
CA TRP A 194 -1.12 10.60 -16.31
C TRP A 194 -2.08 10.81 -15.15
N LYS A 195 -3.26 11.32 -15.49
CA LYS A 195 -4.33 11.55 -14.53
C LYS A 195 -4.87 10.22 -14.02
N GLN A 196 -5.42 10.31 -12.82
CA GLN A 196 -6.03 9.18 -12.15
C GLN A 196 -7.14 8.53 -12.99
N ASP A 197 -7.17 7.20 -12.92
CA ASP A 197 -8.28 6.38 -13.39
C ASP A 197 -9.41 6.41 -12.33
N GLU A 198 -10.66 6.49 -12.79
CA GLU A 198 -11.85 6.48 -11.93
C GLU A 198 -12.41 5.05 -11.73
N SER A 199 -11.54 4.05 -11.81
CA SER A 199 -11.92 2.63 -11.70
C SER A 199 -12.33 2.17 -10.29
N TYR A 200 -12.46 3.08 -9.35
CA TYR A 200 -12.88 2.78 -7.98
C TYR A 200 -13.95 3.76 -7.50
N ILE A 201 -14.72 3.31 -6.52
CA ILE A 201 -15.70 4.13 -5.81
C ILE A 201 -15.13 4.50 -4.45
N TRP A 202 -14.97 5.77 -4.19
CA TRP A 202 -14.59 6.26 -2.87
C TRP A 202 -15.80 6.80 -2.13
N ASP A 203 -16.22 6.07 -1.11
CA ASP A 203 -17.22 6.55 -0.16
C ASP A 203 -16.54 7.44 0.89
N ARG A 204 -16.68 8.76 0.73
CA ARG A 204 -16.12 9.74 1.66
C ARG A 204 -16.77 9.69 3.04
N ILE A 205 -18.03 9.30 3.12
CA ILE A 205 -18.80 9.25 4.38
C ILE A 205 -18.36 8.03 5.18
N ALA A 206 -18.33 6.87 4.55
CA ALA A 206 -17.89 5.63 5.17
C ALA A 206 -16.37 5.54 5.30
N LYS A 207 -15.60 6.48 4.74
CA LYS A 207 -14.13 6.41 4.63
C LYS A 207 -13.65 5.06 4.07
N THR A 208 -14.32 4.57 3.05
CA THR A 208 -14.07 3.28 2.41
C THR A 208 -13.79 3.46 0.92
N ILE A 209 -12.98 2.56 0.38
CA ILE A 209 -12.70 2.49 -1.05
C ILE A 209 -13.09 1.11 -1.58
N TYR A 210 -13.71 1.08 -2.73
CA TYR A 210 -14.14 -0.13 -3.42
C TYR A 210 -13.62 -0.12 -4.84
N PHE A 211 -13.11 -1.26 -5.29
CA PHE A 211 -12.74 -1.48 -6.69
C PHE A 211 -13.79 -2.38 -7.33
N PRO A 212 -14.68 -1.84 -8.20
CA PRO A 212 -15.62 -2.67 -8.92
C PRO A 212 -14.85 -3.68 -9.77
N LYS A 213 -15.18 -4.96 -9.65
CA LYS A 213 -14.68 -5.98 -10.58
C LYS A 213 -15.34 -5.72 -11.92
N SER A 214 -14.54 -5.49 -12.95
CA SER A 214 -14.94 -5.40 -14.35
C SER A 214 -15.55 -6.73 -14.82
#